data_558425a5bfe59e515335add80c75414e
#
_entry.id   558425a5bfe59e515335add80c75414e
#
_cell.length_a   1.000
_cell.length_b   1.000
_cell.length_c   1.000
_cell.angle_alpha   90.00
_cell.angle_beta   90.00
_cell.angle_gamma   90.00
#
_symmetry.space_group_name_H-M   'P 1'
#
loop_
_entity.id
_entity.type
_entity.pdbx_description
1 polymer ?
#
loop_
_entity_poly.entity_id
_entity_poly.type
_entity_poly.pdbx_seq_one_letter_code
_entity_poly.pdbx_strand_id
1 'polypeptide(L)'
;MNLDDLPPTETMWAGKYVSVLKRDKWEYASRTNNISAVVILAEHEGKVILVDQPRVPPDCRCIELPAGLVGDQDPNATIEGTAIKELEEETGFTAERVERLGEFFASPGMLSESFTLVRGHGVRKIGEGGGDESEDINVHLVPRAEIPNFLERKRAEGFGVDVKLLIFMNF
;
A
#
# COMPACT_ATOMS: atom_id res chain seq x y z
N MET A 1 20.85 10.33 -20.38
CA MET A 1 19.56 10.92 -20.80
C MET A 1 19.21 11.98 -19.77
N ASN A 2 19.08 13.24 -20.17
CA ASN A 2 18.58 14.28 -19.28
C ASN A 2 17.06 14.30 -19.35
N LEU A 3 16.36 14.23 -18.22
CA LEU A 3 14.90 14.19 -18.17
C LEU A 3 14.25 15.53 -18.57
N ASP A 4 15.00 16.64 -18.41
CA ASP A 4 14.52 17.99 -18.77
C ASP A 4 14.42 18.20 -20.28
N ASP A 5 15.16 17.40 -21.07
CA ASP A 5 15.16 17.47 -22.54
C ASP A 5 14.04 16.62 -23.19
N LEU A 6 13.28 15.89 -22.38
CA LEU A 6 12.16 15.08 -22.88
C LEU A 6 10.96 15.95 -23.26
N PRO A 7 10.19 15.53 -24.28
CA PRO A 7 8.97 16.23 -24.67
C PRO A 7 7.94 16.27 -23.53
N PRO A 8 6.94 17.14 -23.62
CA PRO A 8 5.81 17.13 -22.69
C PRO A 8 5.12 15.76 -22.65
N THR A 9 4.55 15.44 -21.50
CA THR A 9 3.74 14.22 -21.31
C THR A 9 2.42 14.35 -22.06
N GLU A 10 2.04 13.32 -22.81
CA GLU A 10 0.77 13.18 -23.52
C GLU A 10 -0.12 12.20 -22.76
N THR A 11 -1.42 12.52 -22.63
CA THR A 11 -2.42 11.59 -22.10
C THR A 11 -2.98 10.75 -23.25
N MET A 12 -2.71 9.46 -23.23
CA MET A 12 -3.16 8.51 -24.24
C MET A 12 -4.57 7.98 -23.95
N TRP A 13 -4.89 7.83 -22.67
CA TRP A 13 -6.20 7.44 -22.18
C TRP A 13 -6.38 7.90 -20.72
N ALA A 14 -7.60 8.27 -20.33
CA ALA A 14 -7.93 8.62 -18.98
C ALA A 14 -9.26 8.00 -18.55
N GLY A 15 -9.24 7.24 -17.47
CA GLY A 15 -10.42 6.76 -16.76
C GLY A 15 -10.71 7.60 -15.52
N LYS A 16 -11.57 7.08 -14.66
CA LYS A 16 -11.93 7.76 -13.40
C LYS A 16 -10.75 7.81 -12.42
N TYR A 17 -9.98 6.74 -12.31
CA TYR A 17 -8.94 6.57 -11.30
C TYR A 17 -7.52 6.51 -11.85
N VAL A 18 -7.39 6.06 -13.10
CA VAL A 18 -6.08 5.80 -13.74
C VAL A 18 -6.07 6.42 -15.12
N SER A 19 -4.93 6.97 -15.52
CA SER A 19 -4.61 7.40 -16.87
C SER A 19 -3.40 6.64 -17.42
N VAL A 20 -3.36 6.45 -18.73
CA VAL A 20 -2.18 5.99 -19.46
C VAL A 20 -1.52 7.20 -20.10
N LEU A 21 -0.28 7.41 -19.75
CA LEU A 21 0.53 8.54 -20.19
C LEU A 21 1.66 8.07 -21.10
N LYS A 22 2.07 8.95 -22.00
CA LYS A 22 3.25 8.77 -22.84
C LYS A 22 4.17 9.97 -22.75
N ARG A 23 5.47 9.72 -22.62
CA ARG A 23 6.50 10.73 -22.70
C ARG A 23 7.70 10.18 -23.47
N ASP A 24 7.94 10.69 -24.67
CA ASP A 24 8.88 10.12 -25.63
C ASP A 24 8.53 8.64 -25.92
N LYS A 25 9.41 7.71 -25.66
CA LYS A 25 9.22 6.25 -25.81
C LYS A 25 8.62 5.54 -24.57
N TRP A 26 8.40 6.27 -23.48
CA TRP A 26 7.86 5.71 -22.24
C TRP A 26 6.36 5.77 -22.23
N GLU A 27 5.72 4.63 -22.00
CA GLU A 27 4.29 4.49 -21.75
C GLU A 27 4.11 3.95 -20.34
N TYR A 28 3.27 4.62 -19.53
CA TYR A 28 3.11 4.28 -18.12
C TYR A 28 1.75 4.69 -17.59
N ALA A 29 1.32 4.04 -16.50
CA ALA A 29 0.09 4.40 -15.81
C ALA A 29 0.35 5.40 -14.67
N SER A 30 -0.63 6.27 -14.43
CA SER A 30 -0.62 7.28 -13.38
C SER A 30 -2.01 7.40 -12.76
N ARG A 31 -2.10 7.82 -11.50
CA ARG A 31 -3.39 8.22 -10.91
C ARG A 31 -3.88 9.52 -11.52
N THR A 32 -5.19 9.62 -11.75
CA THR A 32 -5.78 10.82 -12.39
C THR A 32 -5.71 12.07 -11.51
N ASN A 33 -5.71 11.92 -10.19
CA ASN A 33 -5.83 13.03 -9.23
C ASN A 33 -4.52 13.36 -8.51
N ASN A 34 -3.40 12.81 -8.95
CA ASN A 34 -2.08 13.02 -8.31
C ASN A 34 -2.06 12.63 -6.81
N ILE A 35 -2.90 11.68 -6.41
CA ILE A 35 -3.04 11.18 -5.05
C ILE A 35 -1.86 10.25 -4.75
N SER A 36 -1.26 10.41 -3.57
CA SER A 36 -0.22 9.51 -3.08
C SER A 36 -0.81 8.41 -2.19
N ALA A 37 -0.05 7.34 -1.98
CA ALA A 37 -0.41 6.27 -1.06
C ALA A 37 0.45 6.32 0.21
N VAL A 38 -0.12 5.87 1.33
CA VAL A 38 0.61 5.55 2.56
C VAL A 38 0.53 4.05 2.82
N VAL A 39 1.66 3.45 3.20
CA VAL A 39 1.79 2.03 3.55
C VAL A 39 2.30 1.93 4.97
N ILE A 40 1.67 1.10 5.80
CA ILE A 40 1.81 1.14 7.24
C ILE A 40 2.49 -0.14 7.74
N LEU A 41 3.69 0.01 8.30
CA LEU A 41 4.36 -1.04 9.07
C LEU A 41 3.93 -0.89 10.55
N ALA A 42 3.10 -1.79 11.02
CA ALA A 42 2.61 -1.80 12.39
C ALA A 42 2.85 -3.17 13.04
N GLU A 43 3.29 -3.15 14.30
CA GLU A 43 3.54 -4.34 15.10
C GLU A 43 2.82 -4.23 16.45
N HIS A 44 2.20 -5.31 16.89
CA HIS A 44 1.56 -5.42 18.20
C HIS A 44 1.98 -6.74 18.85
N GLU A 45 2.50 -6.69 20.09
CA GLU A 45 2.97 -7.86 20.85
C GLU A 45 3.93 -8.78 20.07
N GLY A 46 4.88 -8.18 19.32
CA GLY A 46 5.87 -8.92 18.53
C GLY A 46 5.35 -9.55 17.24
N LYS A 47 4.11 -9.25 16.86
CA LYS A 47 3.48 -9.69 15.61
C LYS A 47 3.29 -8.50 14.68
N VAL A 48 3.62 -8.69 13.41
CA VAL A 48 3.33 -7.73 12.35
C VAL A 48 1.86 -7.85 11.95
N ILE A 49 1.22 -6.70 11.76
CA ILE A 49 -0.15 -6.62 11.27
C ILE A 49 -0.08 -6.63 9.74
N LEU A 50 -0.65 -7.68 9.15
CA LEU A 50 -0.82 -7.84 7.71
C LEU A 50 -2.31 -7.91 7.40
N VAL A 51 -2.66 -7.60 6.16
CA VAL A 51 -4.02 -7.75 5.65
C VAL A 51 -4.02 -8.62 4.39
N ASP A 52 -5.16 -9.23 4.07
CA ASP A 52 -5.42 -9.71 2.72
C ASP A 52 -6.74 -9.17 2.20
N GLN A 53 -6.79 -8.89 0.92
CA GLN A 53 -8.00 -8.42 0.22
C GLN A 53 -8.01 -8.86 -1.24
N PRO A 54 -9.20 -8.95 -1.89
CA PRO A 54 -9.28 -9.23 -3.33
C PRO A 54 -8.63 -8.11 -4.14
N ARG A 55 -7.79 -8.48 -5.09
CA ARG A 55 -7.20 -7.53 -6.04
C ARG A 55 -7.53 -7.97 -7.47
N VAL A 56 -8.37 -7.18 -8.16
CA VAL A 56 -8.82 -7.47 -9.52
C VAL A 56 -7.66 -7.57 -10.53
N PRO A 57 -6.63 -6.68 -10.51
CA PRO A 57 -5.57 -6.77 -11.50
C PRO A 57 -4.79 -8.10 -11.52
N PRO A 58 -4.38 -8.69 -10.40
CA PRO A 58 -3.75 -10.02 -10.37
C PRO A 58 -4.76 -11.17 -10.27
N ASP A 59 -6.07 -10.89 -10.22
CA ASP A 59 -7.17 -11.88 -10.13
C ASP A 59 -7.03 -12.85 -8.94
N CYS A 60 -6.61 -12.33 -7.78
CA CYS A 60 -6.47 -13.12 -6.55
C CYS A 60 -6.58 -12.24 -5.30
N ARG A 61 -6.72 -12.87 -4.13
CA ARG A 61 -6.49 -12.17 -2.87
C ARG A 61 -4.98 -11.96 -2.69
N CYS A 62 -4.59 -10.80 -2.21
CA CYS A 62 -3.19 -10.44 -1.97
C CYS A 62 -2.92 -10.22 -0.50
N ILE A 63 -1.79 -10.75 -0.01
CA ILE A 63 -1.24 -10.41 1.31
C ILE A 63 -0.45 -9.11 1.18
N GLU A 64 -0.78 -8.15 2.03
CA GLU A 64 -0.27 -6.78 1.97
C GLU A 64 0.02 -6.21 3.36
N LEU A 65 0.73 -5.08 3.42
CA LEU A 65 0.69 -4.18 4.58
C LEU A 65 -0.57 -3.34 4.49
N PRO A 66 -1.19 -2.92 5.60
CA PRO A 66 -2.26 -1.93 5.61
C PRO A 66 -1.85 -0.67 4.85
N ALA A 67 -2.76 -0.09 4.06
CA ALA A 67 -2.42 1.00 3.16
C ALA A 67 -3.64 1.80 2.73
N GLY A 68 -3.50 3.10 2.53
CA GLY A 68 -4.58 3.94 2.02
C GLY A 68 -4.13 5.10 1.14
N LEU A 69 -5.09 5.83 0.61
CA LEU A 69 -4.88 6.95 -0.30
C LEU A 69 -4.94 8.28 0.46
N VAL A 70 -3.87 9.05 0.36
CA VAL A 70 -3.77 10.36 1.02
C VAL A 70 -4.46 11.41 0.16
N GLY A 71 -5.51 12.04 0.69
CA GLY A 71 -6.22 13.12 0.00
C GLY A 71 -7.40 12.68 -0.89
N ASP A 72 -7.76 11.39 -0.91
CA ASP A 72 -8.89 10.90 -1.71
C ASP A 72 -10.24 11.43 -1.19
N GLN A 73 -10.46 11.37 0.10
CA GLN A 73 -11.69 11.83 0.77
C GLN A 73 -11.55 13.24 1.35
N ASP A 74 -10.37 13.62 1.83
CA ASP A 74 -10.06 14.95 2.37
C ASP A 74 -8.77 15.50 1.76
N PRO A 75 -8.85 16.56 0.92
CA PRO A 75 -7.67 17.19 0.33
C PRO A 75 -6.65 17.75 1.34
N ASN A 76 -7.05 17.94 2.60
CA ASN A 76 -6.17 18.40 3.67
C ASN A 76 -5.60 17.26 4.53
N ALA A 77 -5.90 16.00 4.19
CA ALA A 77 -5.40 14.86 4.93
C ALA A 77 -3.87 14.82 4.93
N THR A 78 -3.30 14.53 6.08
CA THR A 78 -1.86 14.32 6.24
C THR A 78 -1.53 12.83 6.10
N ILE A 79 -0.28 12.52 5.73
CA ILE A 79 0.19 11.13 5.64
C ILE A 79 0.01 10.42 6.99
N GLU A 80 0.35 11.07 8.10
CA GLU A 80 0.24 10.50 9.44
C GLU A 80 -1.22 10.28 9.85
N GLY A 81 -2.09 11.26 9.56
CA GLY A 81 -3.52 11.14 9.85
C GLY A 81 -4.19 10.05 9.04
N THR A 82 -3.89 9.97 7.74
CA THR A 82 -4.37 8.88 6.87
C THR A 82 -3.87 7.53 7.37
N ALA A 83 -2.59 7.41 7.72
CA ALA A 83 -2.03 6.15 8.21
C ALA A 83 -2.73 5.65 9.49
N ILE A 84 -3.04 6.52 10.44
CA ILE A 84 -3.77 6.15 11.65
C ILE A 84 -5.18 5.70 11.30
N LYS A 85 -5.88 6.49 10.47
CA LYS A 85 -7.26 6.20 10.04
C LYS A 85 -7.35 4.84 9.33
N GLU A 86 -6.49 4.59 8.33
CA GLU A 86 -6.48 3.33 7.58
C GLU A 86 -6.11 2.13 8.47
N LEU A 87 -5.14 2.31 9.38
CA LEU A 87 -4.80 1.26 10.35
C LEU A 87 -6.01 0.89 11.22
N GLU A 88 -6.80 1.90 11.64
CA GLU A 88 -8.02 1.69 12.43
C GLU A 88 -9.13 0.98 11.61
N GLU A 89 -9.41 1.47 10.41
CA GLU A 89 -10.48 0.97 9.55
C GLU A 89 -10.17 -0.45 9.04
N GLU A 90 -8.98 -0.66 8.46
CA GLU A 90 -8.62 -1.96 7.89
C GLU A 90 -8.35 -3.03 8.96
N THR A 91 -7.75 -2.64 10.11
CA THR A 91 -7.17 -3.65 11.01
C THR A 91 -7.75 -3.66 12.42
N GLY A 92 -8.47 -2.62 12.83
CA GLY A 92 -8.93 -2.45 14.21
C GLY A 92 -7.82 -2.07 15.20
N PHE A 93 -6.64 -1.66 14.71
CA PHE A 93 -5.56 -1.16 15.53
C PHE A 93 -5.33 0.32 15.30
N THR A 94 -4.86 1.03 16.31
CA THR A 94 -4.42 2.44 16.21
C THR A 94 -2.96 2.56 16.63
N ALA A 95 -2.32 3.68 16.32
CA ALA A 95 -0.96 4.01 16.74
C ALA A 95 -0.93 5.34 17.47
N GLU A 96 -0.10 5.46 18.51
CA GLU A 96 0.10 6.73 19.24
C GLU A 96 0.88 7.76 18.41
N ARG A 97 1.78 7.28 17.55
CA ARG A 97 2.65 8.09 16.71
C ARG A 97 3.00 7.34 15.42
N VAL A 98 3.12 8.08 14.35
CA VAL A 98 3.56 7.59 13.04
C VAL A 98 4.90 8.23 12.67
N GLU A 99 5.83 7.42 12.18
CA GLU A 99 7.16 7.82 11.73
C GLU A 99 7.29 7.54 10.23
N ARG A 100 7.64 8.55 9.43
CA ARG A 100 7.93 8.35 8.00
C ARG A 100 9.28 7.67 7.83
N LEU A 101 9.30 6.56 7.09
CA LEU A 101 10.53 5.83 6.76
C LEU A 101 11.09 6.22 5.40
N GLY A 102 10.27 6.75 4.50
CA GLY A 102 10.69 7.22 3.19
C GLY A 102 9.62 7.08 2.12
N GLU A 103 9.90 7.61 0.94
CA GLU A 103 9.08 7.47 -0.26
C GLU A 103 9.70 6.42 -1.19
N PHE A 104 8.85 5.56 -1.76
CA PHE A 104 9.26 4.43 -2.59
C PHE A 104 8.35 4.28 -3.80
N PHE A 105 8.87 3.69 -4.87
CA PHE A 105 8.14 3.35 -6.08
C PHE A 105 7.95 1.83 -6.18
N ALA A 106 6.71 1.38 -6.39
CA ALA A 106 6.42 -0.05 -6.52
C ALA A 106 6.91 -0.62 -7.86
N SER A 107 6.77 0.14 -8.94
CA SER A 107 7.14 -0.29 -10.29
C SER A 107 7.56 0.92 -11.15
N PRO A 108 8.76 1.49 -10.94
CA PRO A 108 9.18 2.77 -11.55
C PRO A 108 9.34 2.72 -13.08
N GLY A 109 9.30 1.54 -13.69
CA GLY A 109 9.30 1.36 -15.14
C GLY A 109 7.91 1.36 -15.79
N MET A 110 6.83 1.26 -15.00
CA MET A 110 5.45 1.16 -15.49
C MET A 110 4.49 2.14 -14.84
N LEU A 111 4.80 2.63 -13.65
CA LEU A 111 3.92 3.48 -12.85
C LEU A 111 4.66 4.75 -12.44
N SER A 112 3.97 5.88 -12.42
CA SER A 112 4.44 7.09 -11.76
C SER A 112 4.08 7.13 -10.27
N GLU A 113 3.27 6.19 -9.80
CA GLU A 113 2.83 6.13 -8.41
C GLU A 113 3.99 5.87 -7.45
N SER A 114 4.11 6.70 -6.42
CA SER A 114 4.91 6.46 -5.25
C SER A 114 4.03 6.21 -4.02
N PHE A 115 4.61 5.65 -2.97
CA PHE A 115 3.98 5.53 -1.67
C PHE A 115 4.95 5.95 -0.57
N THR A 116 4.42 6.52 0.50
CA THR A 116 5.20 6.76 1.72
C THR A 116 5.07 5.55 2.64
N LEU A 117 6.20 4.89 2.95
CA LEU A 117 6.24 3.87 3.99
C LEU A 117 6.34 4.56 5.34
N VAL A 118 5.47 4.18 6.27
CA VAL A 118 5.46 4.69 7.64
C VAL A 118 5.51 3.55 8.66
N ARG A 119 5.97 3.86 9.88
CA ARG A 119 5.93 2.95 11.02
C ARG A 119 5.01 3.50 12.09
N GLY A 120 4.06 2.68 12.55
CA GLY A 120 3.24 2.93 13.73
C GLY A 120 4.00 2.59 15.03
N HIS A 121 3.93 3.47 16.02
CA HIS A 121 4.47 3.27 17.35
C HIS A 121 3.35 3.34 18.38
N GLY A 122 3.48 2.59 19.49
CA GLY A 122 2.42 2.52 20.51
C GLY A 122 1.13 1.87 19.97
N VAL A 123 1.31 0.85 19.11
CA VAL A 123 0.18 0.17 18.45
C VAL A 123 -0.65 -0.61 19.47
N ARG A 124 -1.96 -0.39 19.45
CA ARG A 124 -2.92 -1.07 20.33
C ARG A 124 -4.22 -1.40 19.59
N LYS A 125 -4.86 -2.49 19.98
CA LYS A 125 -6.16 -2.90 19.43
C LYS A 125 -7.28 -2.01 19.97
N ILE A 126 -8.18 -1.56 19.09
CA ILE A 126 -9.33 -0.72 19.43
C ILE A 126 -10.65 -1.25 18.84
N GLY A 127 -10.59 -2.17 17.86
CA GLY A 127 -11.75 -2.70 17.17
C GLY A 127 -11.44 -4.02 16.47
N GLU A 128 -12.35 -4.45 15.61
CA GLU A 128 -12.17 -5.69 14.83
C GLU A 128 -11.46 -5.43 13.48
N GLY A 129 -11.58 -4.24 12.90
CA GLY A 129 -11.11 -3.94 11.54
C GLY A 129 -11.97 -4.60 10.47
N GLY A 130 -11.39 -4.81 9.30
CA GLY A 130 -12.06 -5.46 8.17
C GLY A 130 -12.39 -4.51 7.03
N GLY A 131 -12.06 -3.21 7.17
CA GLY A 131 -12.40 -2.17 6.21
C GLY A 131 -13.83 -1.66 6.36
N ASP A 132 -14.30 -0.94 5.37
CA ASP A 132 -15.69 -0.46 5.28
C ASP A 132 -16.63 -1.49 4.61
N GLU A 133 -17.92 -1.13 4.43
CA GLU A 133 -18.93 -2.01 3.82
C GLU A 133 -18.62 -2.44 2.38
N SER A 134 -17.71 -1.75 1.69
CA SER A 134 -17.30 -2.03 0.31
C SER A 134 -16.03 -2.87 0.22
N GLU A 135 -15.36 -3.13 1.34
CA GLU A 135 -14.09 -3.83 1.42
C GLU A 135 -14.27 -5.23 2.01
N ASP A 136 -13.42 -6.16 1.58
CA ASP A 136 -13.37 -7.53 2.06
C ASP A 136 -11.94 -7.80 2.54
N ILE A 137 -11.63 -7.31 3.74
CA ILE A 137 -10.30 -7.34 4.35
C ILE A 137 -10.25 -8.35 5.48
N ASN A 138 -9.26 -9.25 5.46
CA ASN A 138 -8.93 -10.13 6.58
C ASN A 138 -7.63 -9.68 7.24
N VAL A 139 -7.62 -9.64 8.57
CA VAL A 139 -6.45 -9.22 9.37
C VAL A 139 -5.65 -10.42 9.84
N HIS A 140 -4.32 -10.36 9.68
CA HIS A 140 -3.39 -11.37 10.13
C HIS A 140 -2.36 -10.79 11.11
N LEU A 141 -2.23 -11.41 12.27
CA LEU A 141 -1.18 -11.10 13.24
C LEU A 141 -0.10 -12.18 13.16
N VAL A 142 1.00 -11.87 12.50
CA VAL A 142 2.06 -12.85 12.17
C VAL A 142 3.34 -12.50 12.92
N PRO A 143 3.89 -13.42 13.76
CA PRO A 143 5.20 -13.21 14.36
C PRO A 143 6.24 -12.87 13.29
N ARG A 144 7.05 -11.83 13.51
CA ARG A 144 7.97 -11.31 12.48
C ARG A 144 8.87 -12.42 11.89
N ALA A 145 9.35 -13.32 12.72
CA ALA A 145 10.21 -14.44 12.29
C ALA A 145 9.47 -15.50 11.44
N GLU A 146 8.14 -15.54 11.52
CA GLU A 146 7.32 -16.53 10.80
C GLU A 146 6.77 -15.98 9.47
N ILE A 147 6.97 -14.70 9.17
CA ILE A 147 6.42 -14.09 7.94
C ILE A 147 6.88 -14.84 6.69
N PRO A 148 8.15 -15.22 6.48
CA PRO A 148 8.54 -15.95 5.28
C PRO A 148 7.73 -17.25 5.09
N ASN A 149 7.60 -18.04 6.15
CA ASN A 149 6.84 -19.30 6.12
C ASN A 149 5.32 -19.06 5.93
N PHE A 150 4.79 -17.99 6.52
CA PHE A 150 3.40 -17.57 6.33
C PHE A 150 3.14 -17.23 4.86
N LEU A 151 4.00 -16.44 4.24
CA LEU A 151 3.88 -16.04 2.83
C LEU A 151 4.01 -17.23 1.88
N GLU A 152 4.89 -18.21 2.16
CA GLU A 152 4.98 -19.43 1.36
C GLU A 152 3.68 -20.26 1.42
N ARG A 153 3.10 -20.43 2.61
CA ARG A 153 1.81 -21.11 2.75
C ARG A 153 0.72 -20.39 1.97
N LYS A 154 0.65 -19.06 2.09
CA LYS A 154 -0.37 -18.25 1.39
C LYS A 154 -0.21 -18.33 -0.12
N ARG A 155 1.01 -18.33 -0.65
CA ARG A 155 1.24 -18.59 -2.08
C ARG A 155 0.75 -19.97 -2.53
N ALA A 156 0.98 -21.01 -1.72
CA ALA A 156 0.48 -22.36 -2.00
C ALA A 156 -1.05 -22.44 -1.98
N GLU A 157 -1.72 -21.56 -1.21
CA GLU A 157 -3.18 -21.39 -1.19
C GLU A 157 -3.71 -20.54 -2.36
N GLY A 158 -2.84 -19.99 -3.24
CA GLY A 158 -3.21 -19.17 -4.39
C GLY A 158 -3.25 -17.66 -4.14
N PHE A 159 -2.74 -17.19 -2.99
CA PHE A 159 -2.66 -15.76 -2.72
C PHE A 159 -1.49 -15.11 -3.46
N GLY A 160 -1.71 -13.89 -3.95
CA GLY A 160 -0.65 -12.96 -4.31
C GLY A 160 0.07 -12.44 -3.08
N VAL A 161 1.33 -12.03 -3.27
CA VAL A 161 2.13 -11.40 -2.20
C VAL A 161 2.65 -10.07 -2.73
N ASP A 162 2.28 -9.00 -2.05
CA ASP A 162 2.72 -7.66 -2.40
C ASP A 162 4.23 -7.50 -2.23
N VAL A 163 4.87 -6.81 -3.18
CA VAL A 163 6.33 -6.59 -3.19
C VAL A 163 6.84 -5.89 -1.93
N LYS A 164 6.02 -5.07 -1.29
CA LYS A 164 6.37 -4.36 -0.05
C LYS A 164 6.70 -5.30 1.11
N LEU A 165 6.22 -6.55 1.06
CA LEU A 165 6.53 -7.57 2.06
C LEU A 165 7.94 -8.16 1.96
N LEU A 166 8.70 -7.83 0.89
CA LEU A 166 10.12 -8.22 0.76
C LEU A 166 10.99 -7.70 1.91
N ILE A 167 10.57 -6.64 2.61
CA ILE A 167 11.27 -6.12 3.81
C ILE A 167 11.35 -7.15 4.96
N PHE A 168 10.56 -8.21 4.92
CA PHE A 168 10.56 -9.30 5.92
C PHE A 168 11.28 -10.56 5.43
N MET A 169 11.68 -10.61 4.15
CA MET A 169 12.34 -11.79 3.59
C MET A 169 13.83 -11.74 3.87
N ASN A 170 14.37 -12.84 4.36
CA ASN A 170 15.81 -13.03 4.48
C ASN A 170 16.29 -13.72 3.18
N PHE A 171 16.97 -12.97 2.35
CA PHE A 171 17.63 -13.47 1.15
C PHE A 171 19.10 -13.78 1.44
#